data_7ce2b8150085134a1dd78d01cabf52f9
#
_entry.id   7ce2b8150085134a1dd78d01cabf52f9
#
_cell.length_a   1.000
_cell.length_b   1.000
_cell.length_c   1.000
_cell.angle_alpha   90.00
_cell.angle_beta   90.00
_cell.angle_gamma   90.00
#
_symmetry.space_group_name_H-M   'P 1'
#
loop_
_entity.id
_entity.type
_entity.pdbx_description
1 polymer ?
#
loop_
_entity_poly.entity_id
_entity_poly.type
_entity_poly.pdbx_seq_one_letter_code
_entity_poly.pdbx_strand_id
1 'polypeptide(L)'
;MDKPLRQKLYEGQHALGFGLGFPAPGIIECIGPGWDWVWLDGQHGQHDYRSLIECVRVADVRGLPSVVRTSGHEYGIIGPLMDLGASGIMVPMVDSADQARQIVHAVRFPPLGARSYGGRRVIDVRGREYCHSANEDVLLVVQIETPGALQQAESIAAVDGVDALFFGPDDIKLRLGIPINAGLLDSDELMRSLDVVTRAARNAGKLAGTITPTAAVLRRAGAAGCRLNVGGGDVQFLRGGAQQKLSELRGVAVEQQR
;
A
#
# COMPACT_ATOMS: atom_id res chain seq x y z
N MET A 1 -7.01 2.51 22.56
CA MET A 1 -6.83 2.63 21.11
C MET A 1 -6.05 1.42 20.63
N ASP A 2 -6.43 0.86 19.49
CA ASP A 2 -5.64 -0.20 18.86
C ASP A 2 -4.25 0.32 18.48
N LYS A 3 -3.25 -0.60 18.50
CA LYS A 3 -1.88 -0.26 18.10
C LYS A 3 -1.83 0.22 16.63
N PRO A 4 -0.99 1.20 16.30
CA PRO A 4 -0.75 1.61 14.91
C PRO A 4 -0.35 0.43 14.02
N LEU A 5 -0.75 0.47 12.74
CA LEU A 5 -0.43 -0.58 11.74
C LEU A 5 1.08 -0.86 11.70
N ARG A 6 1.90 0.20 11.71
CA ARG A 6 3.35 0.12 11.72
C ARG A 6 3.86 -0.74 12.89
N GLN A 7 3.39 -0.48 14.10
CA GLN A 7 3.80 -1.23 15.30
C GLN A 7 3.38 -2.70 15.22
N LYS A 8 2.14 -2.98 14.81
CA LYS A 8 1.64 -4.37 14.62
C LYS A 8 2.55 -5.16 13.67
N LEU A 9 2.98 -4.56 12.56
CA LEU A 9 3.86 -5.18 11.58
C LEU A 9 5.26 -5.46 12.15
N TYR A 10 5.86 -4.52 12.89
CA TYR A 10 7.16 -4.71 13.55
C TYR A 10 7.12 -5.76 14.66
N GLU A 11 5.97 -5.94 15.32
CA GLU A 11 5.74 -7.03 16.30
C GLU A 11 5.57 -8.41 15.63
N GLY A 12 5.65 -8.49 14.31
CA GLY A 12 5.62 -9.73 13.55
C GLY A 12 4.25 -10.13 13.01
N GLN A 13 3.22 -9.29 13.17
CA GLN A 13 1.92 -9.56 12.59
C GLN A 13 1.96 -9.43 11.06
N HIS A 14 1.17 -10.28 10.38
CA HIS A 14 0.87 -10.13 8.97
C HIS A 14 -0.38 -9.27 8.82
N ALA A 15 -0.36 -8.32 7.89
CA ALA A 15 -1.51 -7.50 7.58
C ALA A 15 -1.97 -7.76 6.15
N LEU A 16 -3.25 -8.10 6.01
CA LEU A 16 -3.91 -8.33 4.73
C LEU A 16 -4.85 -7.16 4.44
N GLY A 17 -4.57 -6.42 3.38
CA GLY A 17 -5.34 -5.27 2.95
C GLY A 17 -5.99 -5.44 1.59
N PHE A 18 -6.81 -4.47 1.25
CA PHE A 18 -7.40 -4.34 -0.09
C PHE A 18 -7.17 -2.94 -0.66
N GLY A 19 -7.10 -2.86 -1.99
CA GLY A 19 -6.99 -1.61 -2.72
C GLY A 19 -8.35 -0.96 -2.97
N LEU A 20 -8.41 0.36 -2.86
CA LEU A 20 -9.57 1.17 -3.22
C LEU A 20 -9.16 2.13 -4.36
N GLY A 21 -9.66 1.86 -5.56
CA GLY A 21 -9.42 2.66 -6.75
C GLY A 21 -10.56 3.64 -7.06
N PHE A 22 -11.79 3.34 -6.65
CA PHE A 22 -12.92 4.25 -6.82
C PHE A 22 -13.03 5.27 -5.68
N PRO A 23 -13.42 6.53 -5.96
CA PRO A 23 -13.64 7.57 -4.95
C PRO A 23 -14.96 7.35 -4.20
N ALA A 24 -15.13 6.18 -3.60
CA ALA A 24 -16.36 5.71 -2.99
C ALA A 24 -16.12 5.20 -1.57
N PRO A 25 -16.14 6.08 -0.55
CA PRO A 25 -15.87 5.71 0.85
C PRO A 25 -16.82 4.64 1.39
N GLY A 26 -18.06 4.55 0.87
CA GLY A 26 -19.01 3.49 1.24
C GLY A 26 -18.53 2.07 0.93
N ILE A 27 -17.57 1.89 0.02
CA ILE A 27 -16.93 0.59 -0.21
C ILE A 27 -16.16 0.14 1.04
N ILE A 28 -15.48 1.06 1.73
CA ILE A 28 -14.76 0.77 2.98
C ILE A 28 -15.74 0.27 4.05
N GLU A 29 -16.92 0.89 4.12
CA GLU A 29 -17.97 0.45 5.07
C GLU A 29 -18.50 -0.94 4.73
N CYS A 30 -18.66 -1.23 3.43
CA CYS A 30 -19.25 -2.46 2.93
C CYS A 30 -18.32 -3.67 3.08
N ILE A 31 -17.07 -3.55 2.62
CA ILE A 31 -16.14 -4.69 2.54
C ILE A 31 -14.97 -4.61 3.54
N GLY A 32 -14.78 -3.50 4.23
CA GLY A 32 -13.70 -3.31 5.19
C GLY A 32 -13.65 -4.28 6.37
N PRO A 33 -14.80 -4.74 6.92
CA PRO A 33 -14.78 -5.67 8.04
C PRO A 33 -14.02 -6.97 7.75
N GLY A 34 -13.05 -7.29 8.62
CA GLY A 34 -12.19 -8.47 8.48
C GLY A 34 -10.87 -8.24 7.73
N TRP A 35 -10.69 -7.09 7.11
CA TRP A 35 -9.40 -6.66 6.57
C TRP A 35 -8.60 -5.89 7.62
N ASP A 36 -7.26 -5.94 7.52
CA ASP A 36 -6.37 -5.28 8.48
C ASP A 36 -6.04 -3.84 8.10
N TRP A 37 -6.16 -3.49 6.80
CA TRP A 37 -5.88 -2.15 6.29
C TRP A 37 -6.45 -1.93 4.89
N VAL A 38 -6.57 -0.66 4.47
CA VAL A 38 -6.98 -0.27 3.13
C VAL A 38 -5.91 0.57 2.44
N TRP A 39 -5.63 0.23 1.18
CA TRP A 39 -4.77 1.00 0.28
C TRP A 39 -5.64 1.97 -0.52
N LEU A 40 -5.48 3.27 -0.30
CA LEU A 40 -6.14 4.32 -1.08
C LEU A 40 -5.23 4.73 -2.23
N ASP A 41 -5.64 4.42 -3.47
CA ASP A 41 -4.77 4.58 -4.62
C ASP A 41 -4.89 5.98 -5.25
N GLY A 42 -4.04 6.91 -4.82
CA GLY A 42 -3.95 8.25 -5.37
C GLY A 42 -3.10 8.37 -6.64
N GLN A 43 -2.50 7.27 -7.13
CA GLN A 43 -1.71 7.26 -8.36
C GLN A 43 -2.51 6.82 -9.58
N HIS A 44 -3.09 5.62 -9.53
CA HIS A 44 -3.82 4.99 -10.64
C HIS A 44 -5.31 4.84 -10.37
N GLY A 45 -5.76 5.14 -9.15
CA GLY A 45 -7.16 5.26 -8.82
C GLY A 45 -7.79 6.53 -9.40
N GLN A 46 -9.08 6.69 -9.17
CA GLN A 46 -9.86 7.86 -9.59
C GLN A 46 -9.96 8.91 -8.48
N HIS A 47 -9.08 8.83 -7.48
CA HIS A 47 -9.10 9.71 -6.31
C HIS A 47 -8.54 11.10 -6.61
N ASP A 48 -9.19 12.11 -6.05
CA ASP A 48 -8.66 13.42 -5.78
C ASP A 48 -8.43 13.63 -4.26
N TYR A 49 -7.88 14.79 -3.89
CA TYR A 49 -7.64 15.10 -2.48
C TYR A 49 -8.92 15.03 -1.63
N ARG A 50 -10.07 15.46 -2.19
CA ARG A 50 -11.35 15.48 -1.49
C ARG A 50 -11.86 14.06 -1.22
N SER A 51 -11.82 13.21 -2.21
CA SER A 51 -12.23 11.82 -2.04
C SER A 51 -11.29 11.04 -1.11
N LEU A 52 -9.97 11.31 -1.16
CA LEU A 52 -9.01 10.70 -0.24
C LEU A 52 -9.30 11.07 1.22
N ILE A 53 -9.59 12.34 1.54
CA ILE A 53 -9.91 12.74 2.92
C ILE A 53 -11.22 12.09 3.41
N GLU A 54 -12.21 11.93 2.53
CA GLU A 54 -13.46 11.24 2.87
C GLU A 54 -13.21 9.75 3.13
N CYS A 55 -12.41 9.09 2.30
CA CYS A 55 -12.03 7.69 2.52
C CYS A 55 -11.23 7.50 3.84
N VAL A 56 -10.28 8.39 4.14
CA VAL A 56 -9.53 8.34 5.40
C VAL A 56 -10.46 8.53 6.61
N ARG A 57 -11.44 9.44 6.51
CA ARG A 57 -12.45 9.63 7.58
C ARG A 57 -13.26 8.38 7.86
N VAL A 58 -13.75 7.73 6.80
CA VAL A 58 -14.53 6.49 6.94
C VAL A 58 -13.66 5.36 7.46
N ALA A 59 -12.44 5.22 6.99
CA ALA A 59 -11.48 4.23 7.48
C ALA A 59 -11.23 4.42 8.99
N ASP A 60 -11.00 5.66 9.46
CA ASP A 60 -10.82 5.97 10.88
C ASP A 60 -12.07 5.60 11.71
N VAL A 61 -13.28 5.94 11.24
CA VAL A 61 -14.54 5.58 11.93
C VAL A 61 -14.70 4.06 12.03
N ARG A 62 -14.26 3.31 11.02
CA ARG A 62 -14.29 1.84 11.00
C ARG A 62 -13.13 1.20 11.77
N GLY A 63 -12.19 1.99 12.30
CA GLY A 63 -10.97 1.46 12.94
C GLY A 63 -10.04 0.72 11.97
N LEU A 64 -10.16 0.99 10.66
CA LEU A 64 -9.38 0.36 9.62
C LEU A 64 -8.20 1.26 9.23
N PRO A 65 -6.94 0.87 9.48
CA PRO A 65 -5.78 1.62 9.05
C PRO A 65 -5.79 1.89 7.55
N SER A 66 -5.53 3.15 7.16
CA SER A 66 -5.44 3.54 5.75
C SER A 66 -4.01 3.90 5.36
N VAL A 67 -3.57 3.43 4.19
CA VAL A 67 -2.28 3.80 3.57
C VAL A 67 -2.59 4.45 2.22
N VAL A 68 -2.19 5.71 2.05
CA VAL A 68 -2.42 6.47 0.81
C VAL A 68 -1.23 6.31 -0.11
N ARG A 69 -1.44 5.84 -1.35
CA ARG A 69 -0.41 5.90 -2.38
C ARG A 69 -0.40 7.27 -3.04
N THR A 70 0.78 7.89 -3.10
CA THR A 70 0.99 9.19 -3.73
C THR A 70 1.08 9.06 -5.24
N SER A 71 0.89 10.17 -5.95
CA SER A 71 1.13 10.25 -7.40
C SER A 71 2.58 10.66 -7.75
N GLY A 72 3.39 11.00 -6.76
CA GLY A 72 4.78 11.46 -6.96
C GLY A 72 5.53 11.59 -5.64
N HIS A 73 6.76 12.12 -5.72
CA HIS A 73 7.72 12.16 -4.62
C HIS A 73 7.85 13.54 -3.97
N GLU A 74 7.30 14.58 -4.60
CA GLU A 74 7.50 15.96 -4.21
C GLU A 74 6.77 16.28 -2.91
N TYR A 75 7.38 17.17 -2.10
CA TYR A 75 6.77 17.64 -0.86
C TYR A 75 5.35 18.19 -1.06
N GLY A 76 5.10 18.90 -2.17
CA GLY A 76 3.79 19.44 -2.50
C GLY A 76 2.69 18.40 -2.71
N ILE A 77 3.07 17.15 -3.00
CA ILE A 77 2.16 16.00 -3.09
C ILE A 77 2.10 15.28 -1.73
N ILE A 78 3.24 14.97 -1.13
CA ILE A 78 3.33 14.19 0.10
C ILE A 78 2.74 14.95 1.30
N GLY A 79 3.11 16.22 1.48
CA GLY A 79 2.72 17.02 2.64
C GLY A 79 1.20 17.08 2.86
N PRO A 80 0.41 17.51 1.85
CA PRO A 80 -1.06 17.52 1.96
C PRO A 80 -1.67 16.15 2.29
N LEU A 81 -1.13 15.06 1.74
CA LEU A 81 -1.62 13.71 2.00
C LEU A 81 -1.28 13.25 3.43
N MET A 82 -0.11 13.64 3.95
CA MET A 82 0.22 13.40 5.36
C MET A 82 -0.73 14.13 6.32
N ASP A 83 -1.24 15.29 5.93
CA ASP A 83 -2.17 16.11 6.72
C ASP A 83 -3.61 15.52 6.75
N LEU A 84 -3.90 14.53 5.90
CA LEU A 84 -5.13 13.73 6.00
C LEU A 84 -5.18 12.91 7.29
N GLY A 85 -4.04 12.57 7.88
CA GLY A 85 -3.95 11.76 9.08
C GLY A 85 -4.08 10.26 8.80
N ALA A 86 -3.79 9.81 7.59
CA ALA A 86 -3.72 8.39 7.25
C ALA A 86 -2.69 7.65 8.12
N SER A 87 -2.86 6.34 8.29
CA SER A 87 -1.97 5.48 9.07
C SER A 87 -0.62 5.25 8.39
N GLY A 88 -0.55 5.50 7.09
CA GLY A 88 0.68 5.38 6.32
C GLY A 88 0.60 6.07 4.96
N ILE A 89 1.75 6.16 4.33
CA ILE A 89 1.91 6.66 2.96
C ILE A 89 2.77 5.68 2.17
N MET A 90 2.38 5.45 0.92
CA MET A 90 3.12 4.63 -0.03
C MET A 90 3.57 5.51 -1.19
N VAL A 91 4.86 5.51 -1.46
CA VAL A 91 5.45 6.33 -2.53
C VAL A 91 5.94 5.41 -3.65
N PRO A 92 5.40 5.58 -4.89
CA PRO A 92 5.75 4.73 -6.02
C PRO A 92 7.11 5.08 -6.63
N MET A 93 7.66 4.21 -7.48
CA MET A 93 8.78 4.49 -8.38
C MET A 93 10.05 5.02 -7.67
N VAL A 94 10.40 4.44 -6.53
CA VAL A 94 11.60 4.86 -5.78
C VAL A 94 12.82 4.09 -6.27
N ASP A 95 13.68 4.77 -7.02
CA ASP A 95 14.79 4.15 -7.76
C ASP A 95 16.16 4.32 -7.09
N SER A 96 16.27 5.14 -6.04
CA SER A 96 17.54 5.40 -5.37
C SER A 96 17.41 5.74 -3.90
N ALA A 97 18.51 5.57 -3.15
CA ALA A 97 18.60 6.00 -1.77
C ALA A 97 18.43 7.52 -1.61
N ASP A 98 18.85 8.32 -2.61
CA ASP A 98 18.68 9.77 -2.59
C ASP A 98 17.21 10.16 -2.68
N GLN A 99 16.43 9.53 -3.56
CA GLN A 99 14.98 9.72 -3.61
C GLN A 99 14.33 9.28 -2.29
N ALA A 100 14.72 8.13 -1.75
CA ALA A 100 14.20 7.67 -0.46
C ALA A 100 14.49 8.67 0.66
N ARG A 101 15.69 9.28 0.72
CA ARG A 101 16.02 10.35 1.70
C ARG A 101 15.14 11.58 1.52
N GLN A 102 14.89 12.01 0.27
CA GLN A 102 13.99 13.16 0.00
C GLN A 102 12.56 12.87 0.45
N ILE A 103 12.08 11.64 0.24
CA ILE A 103 10.75 11.20 0.70
C ILE A 103 10.71 11.21 2.24
N VAL A 104 11.70 10.64 2.90
CA VAL A 104 11.80 10.67 4.37
C VAL A 104 11.79 12.10 4.88
N HIS A 105 12.55 13.00 4.23
CA HIS A 105 12.58 14.43 4.59
C HIS A 105 11.19 15.09 4.51
N ALA A 106 10.35 14.68 3.55
CA ALA A 106 8.99 15.17 3.40
C ALA A 106 7.97 14.55 4.38
N VAL A 107 8.19 13.28 4.78
CA VAL A 107 7.21 12.51 5.59
C VAL A 107 7.47 12.66 7.08
N ARG A 108 8.74 12.70 7.50
CA ARG A 108 9.12 12.68 8.93
C ARG A 108 9.30 14.08 9.51
N PHE A 109 8.90 14.22 10.76
CA PHE A 109 9.24 15.40 11.54
C PHE A 109 10.71 15.37 12.00
N PRO A 110 11.30 16.53 12.36
CA PRO A 110 12.63 16.56 12.98
C PRO A 110 12.74 15.60 14.18
N PRO A 111 13.90 14.95 14.41
CA PRO A 111 15.17 15.16 13.69
C PRO A 111 15.34 14.31 12.42
N LEU A 112 14.43 13.37 12.11
CA LEU A 112 14.53 12.45 10.97
C LEU A 112 14.28 13.13 9.62
N GLY A 113 13.43 14.14 9.60
CA GLY A 113 13.05 14.86 8.39
C GLY A 113 12.77 16.33 8.67
N ALA A 114 12.05 16.98 7.74
CA ALA A 114 11.68 18.39 7.86
C ALA A 114 10.21 18.64 7.48
N ARG A 115 9.33 17.66 7.71
CA ARG A 115 7.89 17.83 7.54
C ARG A 115 7.42 19.08 8.27
N SER A 116 6.70 19.95 7.56
CA SER A 116 6.07 21.14 8.18
C SER A 116 4.95 20.70 9.13
N TYR A 117 4.88 21.34 10.28
CA TYR A 117 3.79 21.13 11.23
C TYR A 117 2.51 21.78 10.70
N GLY A 118 1.45 20.98 10.58
CA GLY A 118 0.15 21.45 10.07
C GLY A 118 -0.87 20.31 10.00
N GLY A 119 -1.84 20.50 9.12
CA GLY A 119 -2.91 19.52 8.90
C GLY A 119 -4.10 19.74 9.82
N ARG A 120 -5.09 20.54 9.35
CA ARG A 120 -6.27 20.85 10.19
C ARG A 120 -6.91 19.58 10.71
N ARG A 121 -7.13 18.57 9.84
CA ARG A 121 -7.80 17.34 10.23
C ARG A 121 -7.00 16.54 11.26
N VAL A 122 -5.71 16.29 11.01
CA VAL A 122 -4.91 15.46 11.93
C VAL A 122 -4.79 16.10 13.31
N ILE A 123 -4.69 17.44 13.38
CA ILE A 123 -4.67 18.19 14.63
C ILE A 123 -6.00 18.07 15.38
N ASP A 124 -7.14 18.17 14.66
CA ASP A 124 -8.46 18.09 15.29
C ASP A 124 -8.78 16.68 15.81
N VAL A 125 -8.28 15.64 15.11
CA VAL A 125 -8.57 14.24 15.48
C VAL A 125 -7.59 13.69 16.51
N ARG A 126 -6.29 14.05 16.41
CA ARG A 126 -5.22 13.47 17.25
C ARG A 126 -4.63 14.46 18.26
N GLY A 127 -5.03 15.72 18.21
CA GLY A 127 -4.47 16.79 19.05
C GLY A 127 -3.16 17.35 18.50
N ARG A 128 -2.71 18.45 19.09
CA ARG A 128 -1.50 19.18 18.66
C ARG A 128 -0.21 18.36 18.85
N GLU A 129 -0.21 17.50 19.86
CA GLU A 129 0.95 16.68 20.24
C GLU A 129 1.22 15.50 19.30
N TYR A 130 0.35 15.29 18.27
CA TYR A 130 0.50 14.18 17.32
C TYR A 130 1.87 14.12 16.63
N CYS A 131 2.52 15.29 16.48
CA CYS A 131 3.83 15.38 15.82
C CYS A 131 4.94 14.66 16.61
N HIS A 132 4.78 14.49 17.92
CA HIS A 132 5.78 13.81 18.76
C HIS A 132 5.77 12.29 18.57
N SER A 133 4.62 11.69 18.20
CA SER A 133 4.52 10.25 17.95
C SER A 133 4.47 9.91 16.45
N ALA A 134 4.22 10.88 15.58
CA ALA A 134 3.98 10.65 14.16
C ALA A 134 5.11 9.89 13.45
N ASN A 135 6.37 10.11 13.85
CA ASN A 135 7.51 9.39 13.27
C ASN A 135 7.49 7.88 13.59
N GLU A 136 6.84 7.49 14.69
CA GLU A 136 6.70 6.11 15.14
C GLU A 136 5.38 5.48 14.70
N ASP A 137 4.33 6.28 14.54
CA ASP A 137 2.98 5.81 14.24
C ASP A 137 2.72 5.64 12.73
N VAL A 138 3.28 6.56 11.91
CA VAL A 138 3.03 6.58 10.48
C VAL A 138 3.94 5.60 9.74
N LEU A 139 3.34 4.71 8.95
CA LEU A 139 4.05 3.76 8.10
C LEU A 139 4.51 4.44 6.80
N LEU A 140 5.82 4.49 6.54
CA LEU A 140 6.37 4.92 5.24
C LEU A 140 6.76 3.71 4.41
N VAL A 141 6.07 3.53 3.29
CA VAL A 141 6.28 2.47 2.32
C VAL A 141 6.87 3.05 1.04
N VAL A 142 7.94 2.47 0.52
CA VAL A 142 8.51 2.80 -0.79
C VAL A 142 8.35 1.64 -1.76
N GLN A 143 7.85 1.90 -2.98
CA GLN A 143 7.66 0.86 -3.98
C GLN A 143 8.94 0.63 -4.79
N ILE A 144 9.33 -0.63 -4.87
CA ILE A 144 10.44 -1.14 -5.69
C ILE A 144 9.82 -1.82 -6.90
N GLU A 145 9.82 -1.12 -8.04
CA GLU A 145 9.04 -1.53 -9.21
C GLU A 145 9.75 -1.25 -10.55
N THR A 146 11.08 -1.01 -10.49
CA THR A 146 11.92 -0.91 -11.68
C THR A 146 13.16 -1.80 -11.54
N PRO A 147 13.80 -2.23 -12.65
CA PRO A 147 15.07 -2.93 -12.59
C PRO A 147 16.18 -2.15 -11.89
N GLY A 148 16.18 -0.81 -12.02
CA GLY A 148 17.10 0.08 -11.31
C GLY A 148 16.86 0.05 -9.80
N ALA A 149 15.60 0.14 -9.38
CA ALA A 149 15.22 0.02 -7.97
C ALA A 149 15.61 -1.33 -7.35
N LEU A 150 15.47 -2.43 -8.12
CA LEU A 150 15.91 -3.76 -7.66
C LEU A 150 17.42 -3.80 -7.39
N GLN A 151 18.24 -3.17 -8.24
CA GLN A 151 19.68 -3.06 -8.03
C GLN A 151 20.04 -2.20 -6.82
N GLN A 152 19.19 -1.23 -6.47
CA GLN A 152 19.37 -0.29 -5.38
C GLN A 152 18.59 -0.67 -4.11
N ALA A 153 17.91 -1.83 -4.09
CA ALA A 153 17.00 -2.20 -3.02
C ALA A 153 17.66 -2.19 -1.63
N GLU A 154 18.89 -2.63 -1.52
CA GLU A 154 19.65 -2.62 -0.25
C GLU A 154 19.97 -1.19 0.21
N SER A 155 20.40 -0.32 -0.69
CA SER A 155 20.71 1.07 -0.37
C SER A 155 19.44 1.88 -0.04
N ILE A 156 18.32 1.60 -0.70
CA ILE A 156 17.01 2.19 -0.39
C ILE A 156 16.53 1.71 0.98
N ALA A 157 16.63 0.41 1.26
CA ALA A 157 16.25 -0.16 2.55
C ALA A 157 17.06 0.39 3.72
N ALA A 158 18.33 0.71 3.50
CA ALA A 158 19.24 1.26 4.52
C ALA A 158 18.92 2.71 4.91
N VAL A 159 18.01 3.40 4.22
CA VAL A 159 17.66 4.79 4.54
C VAL A 159 16.83 4.81 5.83
N ASP A 160 17.34 5.54 6.83
CA ASP A 160 16.62 5.78 8.08
C ASP A 160 15.31 6.53 7.80
N GLY A 161 14.24 6.10 8.47
CA GLY A 161 12.91 6.67 8.29
C GLY A 161 12.04 5.95 7.23
N VAL A 162 12.60 5.12 6.35
CA VAL A 162 11.84 4.14 5.54
C VAL A 162 11.44 2.98 6.45
N ASP A 163 10.19 2.51 6.37
CA ASP A 163 9.71 1.38 7.16
C ASP A 163 9.56 0.10 6.34
N ALA A 164 9.09 0.22 5.11
CA ALA A 164 8.78 -0.94 4.29
C ALA A 164 9.18 -0.75 2.82
N LEU A 165 9.66 -1.82 2.21
CA LEU A 165 9.80 -1.96 0.78
C LEU A 165 8.61 -2.74 0.23
N PHE A 166 7.93 -2.19 -0.77
CA PHE A 166 6.80 -2.85 -1.41
C PHE A 166 7.15 -3.24 -2.85
N PHE A 167 7.13 -4.53 -3.15
CA PHE A 167 7.38 -5.03 -4.49
C PHE A 167 6.19 -4.78 -5.40
N GLY A 168 6.37 -3.97 -6.47
CA GLY A 168 5.38 -3.69 -7.50
C GLY A 168 5.59 -4.58 -8.75
N PRO A 169 4.89 -5.73 -8.88
CA PRO A 169 5.19 -6.69 -9.94
C PRO A 169 4.82 -6.21 -11.34
N ASP A 170 3.78 -5.38 -11.49
CA ASP A 170 3.26 -5.05 -12.83
C ASP A 170 4.19 -4.14 -13.61
N ASP A 171 4.77 -3.14 -12.97
CA ASP A 171 5.78 -2.28 -13.59
C ASP A 171 7.08 -3.04 -13.91
N ILE A 172 7.48 -3.99 -13.07
CA ILE A 172 8.61 -4.89 -13.35
C ILE A 172 8.31 -5.74 -14.58
N LYS A 173 7.10 -6.32 -14.71
CA LYS A 173 6.71 -7.11 -15.90
C LYS A 173 6.92 -6.32 -17.18
N LEU A 174 6.37 -5.08 -17.21
CA LEU A 174 6.45 -4.23 -18.40
C LEU A 174 7.90 -3.94 -18.80
N ARG A 175 8.77 -3.65 -17.82
CA ARG A 175 10.18 -3.31 -18.05
C ARG A 175 11.05 -4.51 -18.42
N LEU A 176 10.65 -5.71 -18.01
CA LEU A 176 11.35 -6.96 -18.35
C LEU A 176 10.75 -7.68 -19.55
N GLY A 177 9.70 -7.15 -20.19
CA GLY A 177 9.03 -7.79 -21.30
C GLY A 177 8.25 -9.05 -20.93
N ILE A 178 7.89 -9.21 -19.64
CA ILE A 178 7.06 -10.30 -19.14
C ILE A 178 5.59 -9.96 -19.46
N PRO A 179 4.79 -10.92 -19.97
CA PRO A 179 3.38 -10.69 -20.23
C PRO A 179 2.65 -10.13 -19.00
N ILE A 180 1.88 -9.06 -19.18
CA ILE A 180 1.21 -8.36 -18.06
C ILE A 180 0.26 -9.28 -17.28
N ASN A 181 -0.34 -10.26 -17.94
CA ASN A 181 -1.25 -11.24 -17.32
C ASN A 181 -0.52 -12.41 -16.63
N ALA A 182 0.81 -12.50 -16.73
CA ALA A 182 1.56 -13.51 -16.01
C ALA A 182 1.43 -13.32 -14.50
N GLY A 183 1.11 -14.37 -13.78
CA GLY A 183 1.10 -14.35 -12.30
C GLY A 183 2.52 -14.27 -11.73
N LEU A 184 2.63 -13.89 -10.48
CA LEU A 184 3.93 -13.87 -9.79
C LEU A 184 4.61 -15.26 -9.81
N LEU A 185 3.82 -16.33 -9.67
CA LEU A 185 4.32 -17.69 -9.61
C LEU A 185 4.63 -18.30 -11.01
N ASP A 186 4.21 -17.62 -12.08
CA ASP A 186 4.42 -18.08 -13.45
C ASP A 186 5.76 -17.62 -14.04
N SER A 187 6.54 -16.85 -13.28
CA SER A 187 7.82 -16.28 -13.70
C SER A 187 8.88 -16.37 -12.60
N ASP A 188 9.93 -17.15 -12.87
CA ASP A 188 11.09 -17.24 -11.99
C ASP A 188 11.76 -15.88 -11.76
N GLU A 189 11.71 -14.99 -12.75
CA GLU A 189 12.30 -13.66 -12.67
C GLU A 189 11.52 -12.74 -11.71
N LEU A 190 10.20 -12.82 -11.73
CA LEU A 190 9.36 -12.11 -10.74
C LEU A 190 9.57 -12.65 -9.33
N MET A 191 9.69 -13.98 -9.19
CA MET A 191 9.99 -14.58 -7.88
C MET A 191 11.37 -14.16 -7.37
N ARG A 192 12.40 -14.16 -8.23
CA ARG A 192 13.74 -13.66 -7.87
C ARG A 192 13.70 -12.17 -7.49
N SER A 193 12.93 -11.35 -8.20
CA SER A 193 12.77 -9.93 -7.90
C SER A 193 12.11 -9.70 -6.54
N LEU A 194 11.08 -10.47 -6.21
CA LEU A 194 10.48 -10.47 -4.88
C LEU A 194 11.50 -10.84 -3.80
N ASP A 195 12.32 -11.88 -4.04
CA ASP A 195 13.35 -12.32 -3.09
C ASP A 195 14.45 -11.27 -2.89
N VAL A 196 14.79 -10.49 -3.91
CA VAL A 196 15.72 -9.34 -3.79
C VAL A 196 15.13 -8.30 -2.83
N VAL A 197 13.88 -7.88 -3.04
CA VAL A 197 13.22 -6.87 -2.22
C VAL A 197 13.07 -7.33 -0.77
N THR A 198 12.61 -8.56 -0.55
CA THR A 198 12.40 -9.09 0.81
C THR A 198 13.72 -9.32 1.55
N ARG A 199 14.78 -9.72 0.86
CA ARG A 199 16.12 -9.85 1.43
C ARG A 199 16.69 -8.49 1.82
N ALA A 200 16.59 -7.49 0.94
CA ALA A 200 17.03 -6.12 1.23
C ALA A 200 16.32 -5.54 2.46
N ALA A 201 15.00 -5.68 2.51
CA ALA A 201 14.22 -5.25 3.66
C ALA A 201 14.65 -5.95 4.96
N ARG A 202 14.76 -7.28 4.93
CA ARG A 202 15.18 -8.07 6.10
C ARG A 202 16.57 -7.69 6.59
N ASN A 203 17.56 -7.53 5.69
CA ASN A 203 18.94 -7.18 6.05
C ASN A 203 19.02 -5.81 6.73
N ALA A 204 18.12 -4.88 6.36
CA ALA A 204 18.04 -3.55 6.97
C ALA A 204 17.08 -3.49 8.19
N GLY A 205 16.49 -4.61 8.63
CA GLY A 205 15.49 -4.63 9.70
C GLY A 205 14.17 -3.93 9.31
N LYS A 206 13.86 -3.85 8.02
CA LYS A 206 12.64 -3.23 7.49
C LYS A 206 11.58 -4.28 7.13
N LEU A 207 10.38 -3.79 6.91
CA LEU A 207 9.24 -4.60 6.47
C LEU A 207 9.28 -4.81 4.95
N ALA A 208 8.61 -5.87 4.49
CA ALA A 208 8.38 -6.10 3.06
C ALA A 208 6.89 -6.31 2.80
N GLY A 209 6.44 -5.94 1.60
CA GLY A 209 5.07 -6.13 1.14
C GLY A 209 4.97 -6.38 -0.35
N THR A 210 3.83 -6.90 -0.80
CA THR A 210 3.49 -7.06 -2.21
C THR A 210 1.99 -7.33 -2.41
N ILE A 211 1.56 -7.40 -3.68
CA ILE A 211 0.22 -7.81 -4.08
C ILE A 211 0.11 -9.34 -4.07
N THR A 212 -0.91 -9.88 -3.40
CA THR A 212 -1.10 -11.31 -3.15
C THR A 212 -2.52 -11.76 -3.51
N PRO A 213 -2.88 -11.78 -4.81
CA PRO A 213 -4.27 -11.97 -5.26
C PRO A 213 -4.80 -13.39 -5.07
N THR A 214 -3.94 -14.35 -4.72
CA THR A 214 -4.33 -15.74 -4.46
C THR A 214 -3.66 -16.28 -3.21
N ALA A 215 -4.26 -17.30 -2.60
CA ALA A 215 -3.67 -17.97 -1.44
C ALA A 215 -2.29 -18.56 -1.70
N ALA A 216 -2.02 -19.01 -2.94
CA ALA A 216 -0.70 -19.53 -3.33
C ALA A 216 0.36 -18.42 -3.35
N VAL A 217 0.03 -17.25 -3.92
CA VAL A 217 0.92 -16.08 -3.93
C VAL A 217 1.12 -15.55 -2.50
N LEU A 218 0.07 -15.50 -1.68
CA LEU A 218 0.19 -15.08 -0.28
C LEU A 218 1.13 -15.99 0.51
N ARG A 219 1.02 -17.31 0.35
CA ARG A 219 1.94 -18.27 0.99
C ARG A 219 3.40 -18.05 0.53
N ARG A 220 3.62 -17.87 -0.78
CA ARG A 220 4.97 -17.63 -1.33
C ARG A 220 5.56 -16.31 -0.82
N ALA A 221 4.77 -15.23 -0.83
CA ALA A 221 5.19 -13.93 -0.33
C ALA A 221 5.48 -13.97 1.19
N GLY A 222 4.64 -14.63 1.97
CA GLY A 222 4.85 -14.82 3.41
C GLY A 222 6.12 -15.62 3.71
N ALA A 223 6.38 -16.70 2.94
CA ALA A 223 7.62 -17.47 3.06
C ALA A 223 8.88 -16.64 2.70
N ALA A 224 8.76 -15.67 1.79
CA ALA A 224 9.83 -14.73 1.48
C ALA A 224 10.04 -13.67 2.56
N GLY A 225 9.04 -13.43 3.44
CA GLY A 225 9.10 -12.45 4.52
C GLY A 225 8.18 -11.24 4.34
N CYS A 226 7.26 -11.24 3.37
CA CYS A 226 6.26 -10.18 3.24
C CYS A 226 5.27 -10.24 4.40
N ARG A 227 5.03 -9.10 5.04
CA ARG A 227 4.04 -8.92 6.10
C ARG A 227 2.94 -7.94 5.75
N LEU A 228 3.19 -7.02 4.81
CA LEU A 228 2.22 -6.05 4.31
C LEU A 228 1.70 -6.53 2.95
N ASN A 229 0.51 -7.14 2.92
CA ASN A 229 -0.02 -7.81 1.75
C ASN A 229 -1.31 -7.16 1.26
N VAL A 230 -1.53 -7.15 -0.07
CA VAL A 230 -2.77 -6.67 -0.71
C VAL A 230 -3.44 -7.83 -1.42
N GLY A 231 -4.59 -8.27 -0.92
CA GLY A 231 -5.30 -9.46 -1.40
C GLY A 231 -6.18 -9.23 -2.63
N GLY A 232 -6.34 -7.99 -3.06
CA GLY A 232 -7.19 -7.60 -4.19
C GLY A 232 -7.64 -6.16 -4.07
N GLY A 233 -8.64 -5.75 -4.84
CA GLY A 233 -9.18 -4.39 -4.78
C GLY A 233 -10.64 -4.32 -5.21
N ASP A 234 -11.25 -3.18 -4.92
CA ASP A 234 -12.67 -2.90 -5.18
C ASP A 234 -13.09 -3.22 -6.62
N VAL A 235 -12.29 -2.82 -7.61
CA VAL A 235 -12.57 -3.09 -9.04
C VAL A 235 -12.65 -4.59 -9.31
N GLN A 236 -11.73 -5.38 -8.74
CA GLN A 236 -11.69 -6.83 -8.93
C GLN A 236 -12.87 -7.50 -8.24
N PHE A 237 -13.19 -7.07 -7.02
CA PHE A 237 -14.30 -7.64 -6.23
C PHE A 237 -15.65 -7.35 -6.90
N LEU A 238 -15.89 -6.10 -7.33
CA LEU A 238 -17.11 -5.70 -8.04
C LEU A 238 -17.25 -6.44 -9.37
N ARG A 239 -16.18 -6.48 -10.18
CA ARG A 239 -16.20 -7.16 -11.47
C ARG A 239 -16.43 -8.66 -11.30
N GLY A 240 -15.71 -9.30 -10.39
CA GLY A 240 -15.84 -10.74 -10.12
C GLY A 240 -17.24 -11.11 -9.64
N GLY A 241 -17.77 -10.40 -8.64
CA GLY A 241 -19.11 -10.62 -8.13
C GLY A 241 -20.21 -10.39 -9.18
N ALA A 242 -20.09 -9.32 -9.98
CA ALA A 242 -21.03 -9.03 -11.06
C ALA A 242 -21.03 -10.11 -12.14
N GLN A 243 -19.84 -10.57 -12.57
CA GLN A 243 -19.72 -11.63 -13.58
C GLN A 243 -20.24 -12.97 -13.07
N GLN A 244 -19.95 -13.33 -11.84
CA GLN A 244 -20.46 -14.54 -11.21
C GLN A 244 -21.99 -14.52 -11.18
N LYS A 245 -22.59 -13.41 -10.73
CA LYS A 245 -24.05 -13.29 -10.66
C LYS A 245 -24.72 -13.31 -12.03
N LEU A 246 -24.11 -12.63 -13.01
CA LEU A 246 -24.62 -12.63 -14.39
C LEU A 246 -24.60 -14.04 -15.00
N SER A 247 -23.53 -14.81 -14.79
CA SER A 247 -23.42 -16.19 -15.26
C SER A 247 -24.48 -17.10 -14.65
N GLU A 248 -24.71 -16.99 -13.33
CA GLU A 248 -25.77 -17.71 -12.62
C GLU A 248 -27.15 -17.45 -13.24
N LEU A 249 -27.52 -16.18 -13.39
CA LEU A 249 -28.83 -15.79 -13.92
C LEU A 249 -29.03 -16.19 -15.39
N ARG A 250 -28.01 -16.08 -16.22
CA ARG A 250 -28.07 -16.51 -17.64
C ARG A 250 -28.21 -18.02 -17.77
N GLY A 251 -27.60 -18.82 -16.88
CA GLY A 251 -27.80 -20.27 -16.85
C GLY A 251 -29.29 -20.65 -16.70
N VAL A 252 -29.97 -20.04 -15.74
CA VAL A 252 -31.40 -20.26 -15.50
C VAL A 252 -32.28 -19.80 -16.68
N ALA A 253 -31.96 -18.64 -17.30
CA ALA A 253 -32.72 -18.12 -18.43
C ALA A 253 -32.63 -19.02 -19.67
N VAL A 254 -31.52 -19.71 -19.89
CA VAL A 254 -31.36 -20.68 -20.99
C VAL A 254 -32.12 -21.96 -20.72
N GLU A 255 -32.20 -22.44 -19.46
CA GLU A 255 -32.98 -23.61 -19.09
C GLU A 255 -34.48 -23.41 -19.31
N GLN A 256 -35.00 -22.19 -19.09
CA GLN A 256 -36.43 -21.84 -19.28
C GLN A 256 -36.83 -21.67 -20.77
N GLN A 257 -35.85 -21.58 -21.69
CA GLN A 257 -36.09 -21.48 -23.14
C GLN A 257 -36.03 -22.85 -23.86
N ARG A 258 -35.74 -23.91 -23.16
CA ARG A 258 -35.75 -25.30 -23.63
C ARG A 258 -37.00 -26.03 -23.16
#